data_1056e6b9b612fcacbd2fc8a7e077f014
#
_entry.id   1056e6b9b612fcacbd2fc8a7e077f014
#
_cell.length_a   1.000
_cell.length_b   1.000
_cell.length_c   1.000
_cell.angle_alpha   90.00
_cell.angle_beta   90.00
_cell.angle_gamma   90.00
#
_symmetry.space_group_name_H-M   'P 1'
#
loop_
_entity.id
_entity.type
_entity.pdbx_description
1 polymer ?
#
loop_
_entity_poly.entity_id
_entity_poly.type
_entity_poly.pdbx_seq_one_letter_code
_entity_poly.pdbx_strand_id
1 'polypeptide(L)'
;MTQKFNDGRWSRRIDVADFVYNNITPYEGDASFLQGATERTKQLWAKCCEALAEERANGGVRSIDAKTISTITSHAAGYIDRENEIIVGLQTDELLKRAIKPFGGLQVVKKACQENGVELDPKVVEIFTHYRKTHNDGVFDVYTEEIRKYRSLGFLTGLPDNYARGRIIGDYRRLALYGIDRLIEAKKEDLRNLTGTMTRSRITLREEVAEQIRALQEIKIMGEYYGLDLSRPATNAQEAVQWLYMAYLAAVKEQDGAAMSLGNVSSFLDIFIQYDLDHNIIDETFAQELSDQFVMKLRMVRHLRMNAYNDLFAGDPTWITEAIGGRFTGGKSKVTKTSFRFLQTLYNLGPAPEPNMTVLWHPELPEGFKKFCAQVSIDTSSVQYENDSLMRKVRGCDDYGIACCVSYQAIGKAIQFFGARANLAKALLLALNGGRCENTGTLMIEGIKPLSSDVLDFDEVMENYKKVLHEVARVYNETMNIIHFMHDKYDYEKSQMAFIDTDPTINLAYGLAGLSIVADSL
;
A
#
# COMPACT_ATOMS: atom_id res chain seq x y z
N MET A 1 -25.92 -6.74 -22.15
CA MET A 1 -26.92 -6.11 -21.22
C MET A 1 -26.16 -5.25 -20.24
N THR A 2 -26.62 -4.03 -19.98
CA THR A 2 -26.01 -3.21 -18.92
C THR A 2 -26.37 -3.84 -17.58
N GLN A 3 -25.38 -4.12 -16.74
CA GLN A 3 -25.59 -4.66 -15.39
C GLN A 3 -26.51 -3.74 -14.59
N LYS A 4 -27.50 -4.33 -13.92
CA LYS A 4 -28.43 -3.59 -13.05
C LYS A 4 -28.12 -3.90 -11.61
N PHE A 5 -27.74 -2.87 -10.87
CA PHE A 5 -27.45 -2.94 -9.44
C PHE A 5 -28.57 -2.28 -8.62
N ASN A 6 -28.69 -2.68 -7.36
CA ASN A 6 -29.62 -2.07 -6.43
C ASN A 6 -29.23 -0.61 -6.20
N ASP A 7 -30.21 0.28 -6.24
CA ASP A 7 -29.99 1.71 -6.05
C ASP A 7 -29.58 2.05 -4.60
N GLY A 8 -28.91 3.19 -4.42
CA GLY A 8 -28.43 3.65 -3.14
C GLY A 8 -27.86 5.06 -3.20
N ARG A 9 -27.14 5.45 -2.18
CA ARG A 9 -26.42 6.73 -2.17
C ARG A 9 -25.33 6.79 -3.23
N TRP A 10 -24.71 5.63 -3.53
CA TRP A 10 -23.66 5.47 -4.52
C TRP A 10 -24.05 5.95 -5.92
N SER A 11 -25.33 5.87 -6.30
CA SER A 11 -25.80 6.33 -7.61
C SER A 11 -25.80 7.87 -7.74
N ARG A 12 -25.84 8.58 -6.61
CA ARG A 12 -25.93 10.06 -6.57
C ARG A 12 -24.60 10.73 -6.24
N ARG A 13 -23.75 10.08 -5.44
CA ARG A 13 -22.45 10.58 -5.01
C ARG A 13 -21.43 9.46 -4.98
N ILE A 14 -20.15 9.79 -4.84
CA ILE A 14 -19.10 8.79 -4.68
C ILE A 14 -19.23 8.12 -3.31
N ASP A 15 -19.68 6.87 -3.27
CA ASP A 15 -19.91 6.09 -2.03
C ASP A 15 -19.84 4.59 -2.34
N VAL A 16 -18.61 4.07 -2.49
CA VAL A 16 -18.39 2.64 -2.82
C VAL A 16 -18.84 1.72 -1.69
N ALA A 17 -18.71 2.16 -0.44
CA ALA A 17 -19.18 1.39 0.71
C ALA A 17 -20.69 1.11 0.65
N ASP A 18 -21.47 2.11 0.26
CA ASP A 18 -22.91 1.98 0.07
C ASP A 18 -23.25 1.04 -1.11
N PHE A 19 -22.48 1.11 -2.21
CA PHE A 19 -22.62 0.17 -3.33
C PHE A 19 -22.40 -1.27 -2.87
N VAL A 20 -21.29 -1.54 -2.18
CA VAL A 20 -20.97 -2.89 -1.69
C VAL A 20 -22.05 -3.39 -0.73
N TYR A 21 -22.47 -2.58 0.24
CA TYR A 21 -23.50 -2.97 1.21
C TYR A 21 -24.83 -3.38 0.54
N ASN A 22 -25.27 -2.62 -0.48
CA ASN A 22 -26.54 -2.85 -1.16
C ASN A 22 -26.51 -3.99 -2.17
N ASN A 23 -25.34 -4.35 -2.69
CA ASN A 23 -25.22 -5.27 -3.83
C ASN A 23 -24.46 -6.57 -3.54
N ILE A 24 -23.72 -6.66 -2.44
CA ILE A 24 -22.98 -7.88 -2.08
C ILE A 24 -23.95 -9.03 -1.76
N THR A 25 -23.63 -10.21 -2.28
CA THR A 25 -24.29 -11.47 -1.94
C THR A 25 -23.35 -12.33 -1.09
N PRO A 26 -23.55 -12.42 0.24
CA PRO A 26 -22.73 -13.29 1.08
C PRO A 26 -22.79 -14.75 0.62
N TYR A 27 -21.68 -15.45 0.72
CA TYR A 27 -21.56 -16.86 0.39
C TYR A 27 -21.33 -17.69 1.65
N GLU A 28 -22.25 -18.62 1.91
CA GLU A 28 -22.24 -19.49 3.10
C GLU A 28 -21.75 -20.90 2.80
N GLY A 29 -21.43 -21.21 1.54
CA GLY A 29 -20.99 -22.54 1.10
C GLY A 29 -19.50 -22.81 1.36
N ASP A 30 -18.96 -23.77 0.65
CA ASP A 30 -17.57 -24.22 0.76
C ASP A 30 -16.76 -23.95 -0.52
N ALA A 31 -15.54 -24.52 -0.58
CA ALA A 31 -14.59 -24.33 -1.67
C ALA A 31 -14.85 -25.20 -2.93
N SER A 32 -15.94 -25.97 -2.99
CA SER A 32 -16.18 -26.97 -4.05
C SER A 32 -16.33 -26.41 -5.46
N PHE A 33 -16.67 -25.11 -5.59
CA PHE A 33 -16.82 -24.44 -6.89
C PHE A 33 -15.50 -23.95 -7.48
N LEU A 34 -14.41 -23.91 -6.68
CA LEU A 34 -13.12 -23.37 -7.08
C LEU A 34 -12.51 -24.14 -8.25
N GLN A 35 -11.81 -23.41 -9.10
CA GLN A 35 -11.17 -23.93 -10.29
C GLN A 35 -9.65 -23.83 -10.20
N GLY A 36 -8.95 -24.73 -10.87
CA GLY A 36 -7.52 -24.63 -11.09
C GLY A 36 -7.18 -23.53 -12.12
N ALA A 37 -5.89 -23.19 -12.22
CA ALA A 37 -5.42 -22.26 -13.23
C ALA A 37 -5.70 -22.78 -14.65
N THR A 38 -6.19 -21.92 -15.54
CA THR A 38 -6.36 -22.23 -16.96
C THR A 38 -5.02 -22.47 -17.63
N GLU A 39 -5.01 -23.12 -18.79
CA GLU A 39 -3.78 -23.32 -19.56
C GLU A 39 -3.13 -22.00 -19.95
N ARG A 40 -3.92 -21.00 -20.32
CA ARG A 40 -3.46 -19.64 -20.62
C ARG A 40 -2.80 -18.98 -19.40
N THR A 41 -3.41 -19.08 -18.23
CA THR A 41 -2.83 -18.59 -16.97
C THR A 41 -1.52 -19.28 -16.62
N LYS A 42 -1.43 -20.61 -16.81
CA LYS A 42 -0.18 -21.38 -16.57
C LYS A 42 0.95 -20.92 -17.49
N GLN A 43 0.67 -20.72 -18.79
CA GLN A 43 1.66 -20.24 -19.75
C GLN A 43 2.14 -18.83 -19.38
N LEU A 44 1.22 -17.95 -18.99
CA LEU A 44 1.54 -16.60 -18.57
C LEU A 44 2.39 -16.60 -17.28
N TRP A 45 2.02 -17.44 -16.31
CA TRP A 45 2.77 -17.60 -15.07
C TRP A 45 4.16 -18.20 -15.28
N ALA A 46 4.31 -19.15 -16.22
CA ALA A 46 5.61 -19.69 -16.59
C ALA A 46 6.56 -18.60 -17.09
N LYS A 47 6.09 -17.68 -17.95
CA LYS A 47 6.89 -16.51 -18.40
C LYS A 47 7.27 -15.57 -17.25
N CYS A 48 6.37 -15.38 -16.28
CA CYS A 48 6.69 -14.62 -15.07
C CYS A 48 7.78 -15.33 -14.25
N CYS A 49 7.69 -16.64 -14.08
CA CYS A 49 8.69 -17.43 -13.37
C CYS A 49 10.06 -17.42 -14.04
N GLU A 50 10.11 -17.47 -15.37
CA GLU A 50 11.34 -17.32 -16.16
C GLU A 50 11.98 -15.95 -15.92
N ALA A 51 11.20 -14.86 -15.99
CA ALA A 51 11.67 -13.51 -15.72
C ALA A 51 12.15 -13.33 -14.27
N LEU A 52 11.48 -13.98 -13.29
CA LEU A 52 11.91 -13.99 -11.89
C LEU A 52 13.20 -14.79 -11.68
N ALA A 53 13.39 -15.87 -12.41
CA ALA A 53 14.63 -16.65 -12.38
C ALA A 53 15.80 -15.84 -12.97
N GLU A 54 15.57 -15.13 -14.07
CA GLU A 54 16.54 -14.21 -14.67
C GLU A 54 16.89 -13.06 -13.70
N GLU A 55 15.89 -12.42 -13.07
CA GLU A 55 16.09 -11.37 -12.06
C GLU A 55 17.00 -11.89 -10.93
N ARG A 56 16.74 -13.10 -10.43
CA ARG A 56 17.57 -13.75 -9.38
C ARG A 56 18.98 -14.03 -9.86
N ALA A 57 19.16 -14.55 -11.07
CA ALA A 57 20.48 -14.84 -11.65
C ALA A 57 21.32 -13.57 -11.83
N ASN A 58 20.67 -12.43 -12.08
CA ASN A 58 21.30 -11.11 -12.22
C ASN A 58 21.50 -10.36 -10.89
N GLY A 59 21.44 -11.04 -9.76
CA GLY A 59 21.64 -10.42 -8.45
C GLY A 59 20.46 -9.61 -7.92
N GLY A 60 19.24 -9.88 -8.41
CA GLY A 60 18.00 -9.29 -7.91
C GLY A 60 17.41 -8.16 -8.77
N VAL A 61 18.03 -7.87 -9.92
CA VAL A 61 17.53 -6.85 -10.87
C VAL A 61 17.62 -7.39 -12.29
N ARG A 62 16.48 -7.41 -12.99
CA ARG A 62 16.43 -7.84 -14.40
C ARG A 62 16.85 -6.72 -15.34
N SER A 63 16.23 -5.56 -15.24
CA SER A 63 16.58 -4.37 -16.02
C SER A 63 16.16 -3.07 -15.32
N ILE A 64 16.79 -1.96 -15.68
CA ILE A 64 16.57 -0.62 -15.13
C ILE A 64 16.37 0.37 -16.27
N ASP A 65 15.31 1.18 -16.19
CA ASP A 65 15.23 2.42 -16.96
C ASP A 65 15.92 3.54 -16.16
N ALA A 66 17.16 3.86 -16.53
CA ALA A 66 17.95 4.91 -15.91
C ALA A 66 17.82 6.28 -16.60
N LYS A 67 16.87 6.43 -17.53
CA LYS A 67 16.69 7.64 -18.36
C LYS A 67 15.38 8.36 -18.08
N THR A 68 14.34 7.62 -17.69
CA THR A 68 12.98 8.14 -17.58
C THR A 68 12.56 8.20 -16.12
N ILE A 69 12.14 9.39 -15.65
CA ILE A 69 11.42 9.50 -14.37
C ILE A 69 9.99 9.04 -14.62
N SER A 70 9.54 8.06 -13.84
CA SER A 70 8.23 7.45 -14.01
C SER A 70 7.10 8.45 -13.72
N THR A 71 6.15 8.50 -14.61
CA THR A 71 4.85 9.17 -14.46
C THR A 71 3.76 8.23 -14.94
N ILE A 72 2.51 8.61 -14.81
CA ILE A 72 1.37 7.80 -15.25
C ILE A 72 1.51 7.43 -16.75
N THR A 73 2.02 8.34 -17.57
CA THR A 73 2.10 8.21 -19.03
C THR A 73 3.53 8.10 -19.60
N SER A 74 4.55 7.95 -18.75
CA SER A 74 5.96 7.99 -19.18
C SER A 74 6.42 6.81 -20.02
N HIS A 75 5.78 5.66 -19.89
CA HIS A 75 6.15 4.43 -20.61
C HIS A 75 5.02 4.00 -21.52
N ALA A 76 5.38 3.45 -22.68
CA ALA A 76 4.45 2.79 -23.59
C ALA A 76 3.76 1.59 -22.91
N ALA A 77 2.71 1.07 -23.54
CA ALA A 77 2.01 -0.11 -23.06
C ALA A 77 2.94 -1.33 -22.97
N GLY A 78 3.08 -1.89 -21.76
CA GLY A 78 3.86 -3.10 -21.50
C GLY A 78 2.96 -4.31 -21.26
N TYR A 79 3.44 -5.47 -21.68
CA TYR A 79 2.74 -6.75 -21.58
C TYR A 79 3.69 -7.84 -21.06
N ILE A 80 3.15 -8.82 -20.35
CA ILE A 80 3.84 -10.09 -20.09
C ILE A 80 3.77 -10.93 -21.37
N ASP A 81 2.56 -11.11 -21.88
CA ASP A 81 2.24 -11.79 -23.14
C ASP A 81 0.88 -11.30 -23.66
N ARG A 82 0.90 -10.46 -24.66
CA ARG A 82 -0.29 -9.78 -25.17
C ARG A 82 -1.43 -10.72 -25.60
N GLU A 83 -1.09 -11.93 -26.04
CA GLU A 83 -2.09 -12.90 -26.53
C GLU A 83 -2.79 -13.65 -25.40
N ASN A 84 -2.09 -13.82 -24.26
CA ASN A 84 -2.57 -14.61 -23.12
C ASN A 84 -3.11 -13.74 -21.95
N GLU A 85 -2.89 -12.44 -21.97
CA GLU A 85 -3.38 -11.54 -20.93
C GLU A 85 -4.87 -11.21 -21.10
N ILE A 86 -5.68 -11.47 -20.06
CA ILE A 86 -7.04 -10.94 -19.95
C ILE A 86 -7.10 -9.70 -19.06
N ILE A 87 -6.06 -9.47 -18.25
CA ILE A 87 -5.81 -8.26 -17.48
C ILE A 87 -4.47 -7.70 -17.96
N VAL A 88 -4.51 -6.55 -18.64
CA VAL A 88 -3.33 -5.93 -19.25
C VAL A 88 -2.74 -4.82 -18.40
N GLY A 89 -1.47 -4.53 -18.59
CA GLY A 89 -0.77 -3.42 -18.00
C GLY A 89 0.47 -3.83 -17.22
N LEU A 90 1.57 -3.12 -17.44
CA LEU A 90 2.79 -3.20 -16.66
C LEU A 90 3.20 -1.81 -16.16
N GLN A 91 3.98 -1.79 -15.13
CA GLN A 91 4.55 -0.57 -14.53
C GLN A 91 5.43 0.21 -15.52
N THR A 92 6.12 -0.50 -16.42
CA THR A 92 6.91 0.03 -17.52
C THR A 92 6.50 -0.67 -18.83
N ASP A 93 7.24 -0.45 -19.88
CA ASP A 93 7.08 -1.11 -21.20
C ASP A 93 7.58 -2.56 -21.22
N GLU A 94 8.24 -3.02 -20.14
CA GLU A 94 8.85 -4.35 -20.05
C GLU A 94 8.64 -4.99 -18.65
N LEU A 95 8.45 -6.31 -18.64
CA LEU A 95 8.26 -7.10 -17.42
C LEU A 95 9.48 -6.99 -16.48
N LEU A 96 9.23 -6.69 -15.21
CA LEU A 96 10.23 -6.52 -14.14
C LEU A 96 11.28 -5.41 -14.37
N LYS A 97 11.11 -4.54 -15.37
CA LYS A 97 11.96 -3.36 -15.54
C LYS A 97 11.65 -2.35 -14.45
N ARG A 98 12.68 -1.91 -13.74
CA ARG A 98 12.59 -0.94 -12.64
C ARG A 98 12.68 0.48 -13.18
N ALA A 99 11.75 1.33 -12.76
CA ALA A 99 11.69 2.74 -13.14
C ALA A 99 12.15 3.66 -12.00
N ILE A 100 12.73 4.81 -12.36
CA ILE A 100 13.06 5.88 -11.42
C ILE A 100 11.75 6.52 -10.97
N LYS A 101 11.42 6.42 -9.69
CA LYS A 101 10.21 7.02 -9.14
C LYS A 101 10.37 8.52 -8.94
N PRO A 102 9.30 9.31 -9.14
CA PRO A 102 9.40 10.76 -9.04
C PRO A 102 9.73 11.23 -7.63
N PHE A 103 9.40 10.47 -6.61
CA PHE A 103 9.51 10.87 -5.22
C PHE A 103 10.68 10.24 -4.47
N GLY A 104 11.39 9.30 -5.06
CA GLY A 104 12.61 8.73 -4.52
C GLY A 104 13.76 9.73 -4.44
N GLY A 105 14.69 9.55 -3.51
CA GLY A 105 15.89 10.37 -3.37
C GLY A 105 16.92 10.10 -4.47
N LEU A 106 17.60 11.15 -4.97
CA LEU A 106 18.63 11.01 -6.00
C LEU A 106 19.78 10.06 -5.58
N GLN A 107 20.16 10.06 -4.30
CA GLN A 107 21.24 9.21 -3.81
C GLN A 107 20.88 7.72 -3.88
N VAL A 108 19.60 7.39 -3.61
CA VAL A 108 19.08 6.01 -3.75
C VAL A 108 19.16 5.56 -5.20
N VAL A 109 18.73 6.43 -6.13
CA VAL A 109 18.77 6.14 -7.58
C VAL A 109 20.21 5.98 -8.06
N LYS A 110 21.12 6.91 -7.71
CA LYS A 110 22.55 6.82 -8.07
C LYS A 110 23.19 5.53 -7.59
N LYS A 111 22.96 5.18 -6.32
CA LYS A 111 23.53 3.98 -5.73
C LYS A 111 22.97 2.71 -6.36
N ALA A 112 21.67 2.65 -6.59
CA ALA A 112 21.02 1.52 -7.25
C ALA A 112 21.55 1.31 -8.69
N CYS A 113 21.71 2.38 -9.46
CA CYS A 113 22.32 2.31 -10.79
C CYS A 113 23.78 1.84 -10.74
N GLN A 114 24.56 2.40 -9.82
CA GLN A 114 25.99 2.02 -9.63
C GLN A 114 26.14 0.55 -9.25
N GLU A 115 25.35 0.05 -8.30
CA GLU A 115 25.39 -1.34 -7.84
C GLU A 115 25.01 -2.34 -8.95
N ASN A 116 24.22 -1.89 -9.94
CA ASN A 116 23.80 -2.71 -11.08
C ASN A 116 24.56 -2.39 -12.39
N GLY A 117 25.64 -1.59 -12.33
CA GLY A 117 26.47 -1.28 -13.50
C GLY A 117 25.77 -0.50 -14.61
N VAL A 118 24.71 0.26 -14.26
CA VAL A 118 23.92 1.06 -15.20
C VAL A 118 24.29 2.55 -15.03
N GLU A 119 24.51 3.23 -16.14
CA GLU A 119 24.79 4.67 -16.14
C GLU A 119 23.47 5.46 -16.01
N LEU A 120 23.42 6.33 -15.01
CA LEU A 120 22.26 7.23 -14.80
C LEU A 120 22.33 8.41 -15.76
N ASP A 121 21.25 8.67 -16.49
CA ASP A 121 21.17 9.81 -17.43
C ASP A 121 21.41 11.14 -16.70
N PRO A 122 22.35 11.98 -17.19
CA PRO A 122 22.64 13.29 -16.62
C PRO A 122 21.42 14.22 -16.51
N LYS A 123 20.42 14.08 -17.41
CA LYS A 123 19.18 14.86 -17.33
C LYS A 123 18.36 14.52 -16.09
N VAL A 124 18.35 13.24 -15.68
CA VAL A 124 17.70 12.84 -14.43
C VAL A 124 18.38 13.53 -13.25
N VAL A 125 19.72 13.54 -13.24
CA VAL A 125 20.50 14.23 -12.20
C VAL A 125 20.14 15.73 -12.19
N GLU A 126 20.10 16.37 -13.35
CA GLU A 126 19.75 17.78 -13.49
C GLU A 126 18.34 18.07 -12.93
N ILE A 127 17.34 17.23 -13.26
CA ILE A 127 15.97 17.41 -12.77
C ILE A 127 15.93 17.34 -11.24
N PHE A 128 16.57 16.34 -10.64
CA PHE A 128 16.58 16.18 -9.19
C PHE A 128 17.41 17.22 -8.43
N THR A 129 18.34 17.91 -9.08
CA THR A 129 19.22 18.89 -8.42
C THR A 129 18.81 20.34 -8.68
N HIS A 130 18.25 20.65 -9.85
CA HIS A 130 17.95 22.03 -10.24
C HIS A 130 16.46 22.36 -10.28
N TYR A 131 15.61 21.40 -10.69
CA TYR A 131 14.20 21.70 -10.95
C TYR A 131 13.24 21.19 -9.88
N ARG A 132 13.70 20.29 -9.02
CA ARG A 132 12.84 19.78 -7.94
C ARG A 132 13.65 19.52 -6.67
N LYS A 133 12.95 19.58 -5.55
CA LYS A 133 13.41 19.10 -4.26
C LYS A 133 12.61 17.86 -3.88
N THR A 134 13.28 16.80 -3.42
CA THR A 134 12.60 15.61 -2.93
C THR A 134 12.18 15.80 -1.47
N HIS A 135 11.22 14.97 -1.00
CA HIS A 135 10.87 14.96 0.42
C HIS A 135 12.09 14.59 1.29
N ASN A 136 12.94 13.71 0.80
CA ASN A 136 14.19 13.32 1.44
C ASN A 136 15.09 14.52 1.70
N ASP A 137 15.38 15.30 0.66
CA ASP A 137 16.18 16.51 0.80
C ASP A 137 15.54 17.45 1.83
N GLY A 138 14.22 17.62 1.77
CA GLY A 138 13.47 18.42 2.73
C GLY A 138 13.62 17.95 4.17
N VAL A 139 13.48 16.65 4.41
CA VAL A 139 13.62 16.04 5.74
C VAL A 139 15.03 16.22 6.28
N PHE A 140 16.06 15.90 5.48
CA PHE A 140 17.45 15.99 5.93
C PHE A 140 17.93 17.43 6.12
N ASP A 141 17.39 18.40 5.39
CA ASP A 141 17.71 19.81 5.61
C ASP A 141 17.24 20.34 6.97
N VAL A 142 16.15 19.77 7.51
CA VAL A 142 15.47 20.26 8.71
C VAL A 142 15.77 19.42 9.96
N TYR A 143 16.24 18.20 9.82
CA TYR A 143 16.61 17.38 10.98
C TYR A 143 17.61 18.12 11.87
N THR A 144 17.25 18.27 13.16
CA THR A 144 18.15 18.82 14.18
C THR A 144 19.32 17.89 14.45
N GLU A 145 20.37 18.40 15.07
CA GLU A 145 21.49 17.57 15.54
C GLU A 145 21.04 16.49 16.52
N GLU A 146 20.09 16.82 17.37
CA GLU A 146 19.48 15.85 18.30
C GLU A 146 18.80 14.71 17.55
N ILE A 147 17.93 14.98 16.59
CA ILE A 147 17.25 13.94 15.78
C ILE A 147 18.28 13.09 15.04
N ARG A 148 19.30 13.70 14.43
CA ARG A 148 20.38 12.98 13.76
C ARG A 148 21.14 12.06 14.71
N LYS A 149 21.39 12.51 15.95
CA LYS A 149 22.05 11.74 17.00
C LYS A 149 21.20 10.55 17.43
N TYR A 150 19.89 10.74 17.71
CA TYR A 150 18.98 9.65 18.04
C TYR A 150 18.89 8.61 16.91
N ARG A 151 18.88 9.07 15.66
CA ARG A 151 18.85 8.19 14.50
C ARG A 151 20.15 7.42 14.30
N SER A 152 21.30 8.09 14.34
CA SER A 152 22.62 7.47 14.13
C SER A 152 22.96 6.41 15.18
N LEU A 153 22.47 6.56 16.39
CA LEU A 153 22.68 5.64 17.51
C LEU A 153 21.57 4.58 17.63
N GLY A 154 20.58 4.57 16.72
CA GLY A 154 19.57 3.52 16.64
C GLY A 154 18.44 3.60 17.65
N PHE A 155 18.21 4.77 18.27
CA PHE A 155 17.04 5.01 19.14
C PHE A 155 15.77 5.27 18.32
N LEU A 156 15.92 6.01 17.23
CA LEU A 156 14.90 6.18 16.20
C LEU A 156 15.42 5.61 14.90
N THR A 157 14.61 4.77 14.29
CA THR A 157 14.85 4.25 12.94
C THR A 157 13.75 4.74 12.04
N GLY A 158 14.07 5.22 10.86
CA GLY A 158 13.08 5.72 9.93
C GLY A 158 13.60 5.71 8.52
N LEU A 159 12.69 5.73 7.59
CA LEU A 159 12.97 5.64 6.16
C LEU A 159 12.27 6.81 5.45
N PRO A 160 12.66 8.08 5.71
CA PRO A 160 12.06 9.20 5.00
C PRO A 160 12.35 9.16 3.51
N ASP A 161 13.32 8.33 3.12
CA ASP A 161 13.88 8.24 1.79
C ASP A 161 13.13 7.30 0.84
N ASN A 162 12.32 6.37 1.35
CA ASN A 162 11.68 5.35 0.51
C ASN A 162 10.16 5.32 0.64
N TYR A 163 9.59 6.16 1.49
CA TYR A 163 8.17 6.17 1.74
C TYR A 163 7.60 7.57 1.49
N ALA A 164 7.08 7.77 0.30
CA ALA A 164 6.11 8.82 0.08
C ALA A 164 4.90 8.54 0.94
N ARG A 165 4.26 9.51 1.53
CA ARG A 165 3.05 9.40 2.37
C ARG A 165 2.80 8.06 3.10
N GLY A 166 3.65 7.04 2.91
CA GLY A 166 3.59 5.74 3.53
C GLY A 166 2.36 4.94 3.12
N ARG A 167 1.56 4.49 4.05
CA ARG A 167 0.49 3.51 3.91
C ARG A 167 -0.81 4.14 3.45
N ILE A 168 -0.89 4.50 2.17
CA ILE A 168 -2.10 5.03 1.55
C ILE A 168 -2.83 3.88 0.84
N ILE A 169 -4.11 3.72 1.12
CA ILE A 169 -5.02 2.86 0.37
C ILE A 169 -5.89 3.77 -0.50
N GLY A 170 -5.61 3.83 -1.80
CA GLY A 170 -6.52 4.45 -2.76
C GLY A 170 -7.78 3.61 -2.91
N ASP A 171 -8.94 4.22 -3.00
CA ASP A 171 -10.17 3.48 -3.32
C ASP A 171 -10.25 3.22 -4.83
N TYR A 172 -9.41 2.29 -5.31
CA TYR A 172 -9.29 1.92 -6.73
C TYR A 172 -10.60 1.38 -7.33
N ARG A 173 -11.55 0.91 -6.48
CA ARG A 173 -12.90 0.49 -6.86
C ARG A 173 -13.69 1.63 -7.50
N ARG A 174 -13.37 2.89 -7.16
CA ARG A 174 -14.02 4.08 -7.72
C ARG A 174 -13.93 4.14 -9.24
N LEU A 175 -12.80 3.75 -9.82
CA LEU A 175 -12.64 3.75 -11.28
C LEU A 175 -13.59 2.75 -11.94
N ALA A 176 -13.68 1.54 -11.41
CA ALA A 176 -14.58 0.52 -11.94
C ALA A 176 -16.07 0.93 -11.82
N LEU A 177 -16.45 1.53 -10.68
CA LEU A 177 -17.84 1.87 -10.41
C LEU A 177 -18.34 3.13 -11.15
N TYR A 178 -17.46 4.14 -11.33
CA TYR A 178 -17.89 5.46 -11.79
C TYR A 178 -17.28 5.89 -13.15
N GLY A 179 -16.13 5.33 -13.53
CA GLY A 179 -15.35 5.82 -14.66
C GLY A 179 -14.68 7.18 -14.39
N ILE A 180 -13.70 7.51 -15.22
CA ILE A 180 -12.89 8.74 -15.06
C ILE A 180 -13.72 10.01 -15.18
N ASP A 181 -14.65 10.08 -16.14
CA ASP A 181 -15.36 11.33 -16.40
C ASP A 181 -16.24 11.74 -15.21
N ARG A 182 -16.90 10.77 -14.56
CA ARG A 182 -17.68 11.03 -13.33
C ARG A 182 -16.80 11.43 -12.16
N LEU A 183 -15.62 10.82 -12.01
CA LEU A 183 -14.66 11.16 -10.96
C LEU A 183 -14.10 12.58 -11.15
N ILE A 184 -13.78 12.99 -12.38
CA ILE A 184 -13.36 14.36 -12.69
C ILE A 184 -14.46 15.36 -12.32
N GLU A 185 -15.71 15.09 -12.67
CA GLU A 185 -16.82 16.00 -12.33
C GLU A 185 -17.02 16.12 -10.81
N ALA A 186 -16.89 15.02 -10.06
CA ALA A 186 -16.93 15.05 -8.60
C ALA A 186 -15.80 15.92 -8.01
N LYS A 187 -14.57 15.77 -8.49
CA LYS A 187 -13.42 16.60 -8.05
C LYS A 187 -13.56 18.07 -8.44
N LYS A 188 -14.14 18.38 -9.60
CA LYS A 188 -14.49 19.76 -9.98
C LYS A 188 -15.56 20.34 -9.07
N GLU A 189 -16.53 19.56 -8.65
CA GLU A 189 -17.55 19.97 -7.68
C GLU A 189 -16.92 20.28 -6.32
N ASP A 190 -16.02 19.39 -5.83
CA ASP A 190 -15.26 19.62 -4.61
C ASP A 190 -14.47 20.95 -4.71
N LEU A 191 -13.79 21.17 -5.84
CA LEU A 191 -13.01 22.41 -6.06
C LEU A 191 -13.90 23.66 -6.05
N ARG A 192 -15.13 23.60 -6.61
CA ARG A 192 -16.10 24.69 -6.53
C ARG A 192 -16.57 24.97 -5.11
N ASN A 193 -16.68 23.92 -4.29
CA ASN A 193 -17.15 24.01 -2.89
C ASN A 193 -16.06 24.48 -1.92
N LEU A 194 -14.78 24.42 -2.30
CA LEU A 194 -13.65 24.93 -1.51
C LEU A 194 -13.59 26.47 -1.58
N THR A 195 -14.57 27.14 -0.99
CA THR A 195 -14.74 28.60 -0.96
C THR A 195 -14.33 29.23 0.38
N GLY A 196 -14.47 30.54 0.52
CA GLY A 196 -14.15 31.30 1.73
C GLY A 196 -12.71 31.85 1.72
N THR A 197 -12.21 32.24 2.88
CA THR A 197 -10.87 32.85 3.00
C THR A 197 -9.77 31.91 2.51
N MET A 198 -8.93 32.40 1.61
CA MET A 198 -7.80 31.66 1.03
C MET A 198 -6.62 31.59 2.01
N THR A 199 -6.79 30.78 3.06
CA THR A 199 -5.69 30.43 3.96
C THR A 199 -4.69 29.51 3.22
N ARG A 200 -3.47 29.38 3.77
CA ARG A 200 -2.46 28.47 3.21
C ARG A 200 -3.01 27.06 2.98
N SER A 201 -3.64 26.47 3.99
CA SER A 201 -4.21 25.11 3.89
C SER A 201 -5.26 25.02 2.78
N ARG A 202 -6.12 26.03 2.63
CA ARG A 202 -7.13 26.03 1.57
C ARG A 202 -6.52 26.17 0.18
N ILE A 203 -5.49 26.99 0.04
CA ILE A 203 -4.75 27.15 -1.23
C ILE A 203 -4.10 25.80 -1.59
N THR A 204 -3.38 25.18 -0.66
CA THR A 204 -2.76 23.88 -0.87
C THR A 204 -3.79 22.81 -1.26
N LEU A 205 -4.92 22.72 -0.53
CA LEU A 205 -5.95 21.74 -0.84
C LEU A 205 -6.57 21.96 -2.24
N ARG A 206 -6.78 23.20 -2.65
CA ARG A 206 -7.27 23.52 -4.01
C ARG A 206 -6.28 23.12 -5.09
N GLU A 207 -4.99 23.34 -4.87
CA GLU A 207 -3.91 22.92 -5.76
C GLU A 207 -3.87 21.39 -5.86
N GLU A 208 -3.94 20.66 -4.74
CA GLU A 208 -3.99 19.21 -4.69
C GLU A 208 -5.17 18.63 -5.47
N VAL A 209 -6.38 19.21 -5.33
CA VAL A 209 -7.56 18.77 -6.10
C VAL A 209 -7.36 19.00 -7.60
N ALA A 210 -6.71 20.11 -7.99
CA ALA A 210 -6.38 20.36 -9.39
C ALA A 210 -5.37 19.31 -9.93
N GLU A 211 -4.39 18.90 -9.12
CA GLU A 211 -3.47 17.81 -9.47
C GLU A 211 -4.19 16.46 -9.58
N GLN A 212 -5.15 16.17 -8.69
CA GLN A 212 -5.97 14.95 -8.78
C GLN A 212 -6.78 14.89 -10.08
N ILE A 213 -7.34 16.03 -10.52
CA ILE A 213 -8.04 16.12 -11.82
C ILE A 213 -7.09 15.83 -12.98
N ARG A 214 -5.86 16.40 -12.96
CA ARG A 214 -4.83 16.09 -13.97
C ARG A 214 -4.45 14.61 -13.97
N ALA A 215 -4.26 14.02 -12.79
CA ALA A 215 -3.97 12.59 -12.66
C ALA A 215 -5.07 11.72 -13.29
N LEU A 216 -6.34 12.02 -13.04
CA LEU A 216 -7.46 11.30 -13.66
C LEU A 216 -7.42 11.41 -15.20
N GLN A 217 -7.08 12.57 -15.75
CA GLN A 217 -6.90 12.76 -17.20
C GLN A 217 -5.72 11.93 -17.74
N GLU A 218 -4.60 11.90 -17.03
CA GLU A 218 -3.43 11.09 -17.39
C GLU A 218 -3.74 9.58 -17.31
N ILE A 219 -4.55 9.13 -16.34
CA ILE A 219 -5.02 7.73 -16.25
C ILE A 219 -5.89 7.37 -17.47
N LYS A 220 -6.73 8.28 -17.92
CA LYS A 220 -7.51 8.08 -19.15
C LYS A 220 -6.60 7.85 -20.36
N ILE A 221 -5.58 8.70 -20.54
CA ILE A 221 -4.56 8.56 -21.60
C ILE A 221 -3.80 7.23 -21.46
N MET A 222 -3.41 6.84 -20.23
CA MET A 222 -2.77 5.55 -19.99
C MET A 222 -3.69 4.38 -20.42
N GLY A 223 -4.99 4.47 -20.15
CA GLY A 223 -5.97 3.48 -20.63
C GLY A 223 -5.99 3.37 -22.16
N GLU A 224 -5.93 4.50 -22.87
CA GLU A 224 -5.89 4.53 -24.34
C GLU A 224 -4.67 3.79 -24.93
N TYR A 225 -3.51 3.79 -24.23
CA TYR A 225 -2.33 3.01 -24.66
C TYR A 225 -2.60 1.50 -24.72
N TYR A 226 -3.55 1.02 -23.91
CA TYR A 226 -3.98 -0.38 -23.88
C TYR A 226 -5.29 -0.63 -24.65
N GLY A 227 -5.84 0.40 -25.30
CA GLY A 227 -7.12 0.31 -26.02
C GLY A 227 -8.34 0.25 -25.10
N LEU A 228 -8.23 0.75 -23.86
CA LEU A 228 -9.28 0.74 -22.85
C LEU A 228 -9.97 2.09 -22.76
N ASP A 229 -11.31 2.09 -22.75
CA ASP A 229 -12.13 3.29 -22.51
C ASP A 229 -12.46 3.43 -21.02
N LEU A 230 -11.54 4.01 -20.26
CA LEU A 230 -11.70 4.27 -18.84
C LEU A 230 -12.63 5.47 -18.51
N SER A 231 -13.16 6.17 -19.54
CA SER A 231 -14.05 7.32 -19.33
C SER A 231 -15.34 6.96 -18.60
N ARG A 232 -15.85 5.74 -18.81
CA ARG A 232 -17.10 5.20 -18.34
C ARG A 232 -16.96 4.14 -17.25
N PRO A 233 -18.01 3.83 -16.49
CA PRO A 233 -18.06 2.69 -15.58
C PRO A 233 -17.78 1.36 -16.29
N ALA A 234 -17.29 0.37 -15.56
CA ALA A 234 -17.19 -1.01 -15.99
C ALA A 234 -18.60 -1.59 -16.28
N THR A 235 -18.70 -2.42 -17.32
CA THR A 235 -19.98 -3.01 -17.76
C THR A 235 -20.05 -4.52 -17.57
N ASN A 236 -18.95 -5.15 -17.16
CA ASN A 236 -18.82 -6.59 -16.90
C ASN A 236 -17.69 -6.87 -15.91
N ALA A 237 -17.54 -8.12 -15.49
CA ALA A 237 -16.54 -8.55 -14.53
C ALA A 237 -15.09 -8.28 -14.98
N GLN A 238 -14.77 -8.56 -16.23
CA GLN A 238 -13.42 -8.34 -16.75
C GLN A 238 -13.06 -6.85 -16.74
N GLU A 239 -13.95 -5.98 -17.18
CA GLU A 239 -13.75 -4.54 -17.10
C GLU A 239 -13.61 -4.07 -15.64
N ALA A 240 -14.41 -4.59 -14.70
CA ALA A 240 -14.32 -4.20 -13.30
C ALA A 240 -12.95 -4.50 -12.71
N VAL A 241 -12.39 -5.68 -12.96
CA VAL A 241 -11.03 -6.06 -12.55
C VAL A 241 -9.99 -5.19 -13.26
N GLN A 242 -10.13 -4.99 -14.57
CA GLN A 242 -9.19 -4.22 -15.37
C GLN A 242 -9.16 -2.74 -14.99
N TRP A 243 -10.31 -2.09 -14.77
CA TRP A 243 -10.40 -0.68 -14.35
C TRP A 243 -9.79 -0.48 -12.96
N LEU A 244 -10.12 -1.37 -12.03
CA LEU A 244 -9.52 -1.37 -10.69
C LEU A 244 -8.00 -1.51 -10.79
N TYR A 245 -7.51 -2.43 -11.61
CA TYR A 245 -6.07 -2.62 -11.81
C TYR A 245 -5.41 -1.37 -12.45
N MET A 246 -6.05 -0.70 -13.41
CA MET A 246 -5.50 0.53 -14.01
C MET A 246 -5.38 1.66 -12.99
N ALA A 247 -6.35 1.81 -12.08
CA ALA A 247 -6.25 2.79 -10.99
C ALA A 247 -5.07 2.48 -10.06
N TYR A 248 -4.89 1.21 -9.69
CA TYR A 248 -3.75 0.74 -8.92
C TYR A 248 -2.42 0.93 -9.66
N LEU A 249 -2.37 0.59 -10.95
CA LEU A 249 -1.18 0.72 -11.78
C LEU A 249 -0.69 2.18 -11.88
N ALA A 250 -1.61 3.13 -12.00
CA ALA A 250 -1.28 4.56 -12.00
C ALA A 250 -0.57 4.97 -10.71
N ALA A 251 -1.06 4.52 -9.54
CA ALA A 251 -0.42 4.76 -8.25
C ALA A 251 0.97 4.12 -8.18
N VAL A 252 1.11 2.88 -8.66
CA VAL A 252 2.40 2.15 -8.73
C VAL A 252 3.43 2.87 -9.59
N LYS A 253 3.02 3.56 -10.65
CA LYS A 253 3.94 4.32 -11.51
C LYS A 253 4.52 5.55 -10.83
N GLU A 254 3.84 6.14 -9.87
CA GLU A 254 4.28 7.34 -9.15
C GLU A 254 4.94 7.01 -7.81
N GLN A 255 4.37 6.11 -7.03
CA GLN A 255 4.81 5.84 -5.66
C GLN A 255 6.01 4.88 -5.60
N ASP A 256 6.91 5.11 -4.64
CA ASP A 256 8.08 4.25 -4.38
C ASP A 256 7.80 3.11 -3.36
N GLY A 257 6.57 2.71 -3.27
CA GLY A 257 6.19 1.36 -2.90
C GLY A 257 6.03 0.98 -1.45
N ALA A 258 5.90 1.86 -0.49
CA ALA A 258 5.48 1.37 0.83
C ALA A 258 4.27 2.15 1.36
N ALA A 259 3.15 1.60 1.52
CA ALA A 259 2.64 0.29 1.14
C ALA A 259 1.56 0.45 0.07
N MET A 260 1.51 -0.46 -0.88
CA MET A 260 0.59 -0.41 -2.02
C MET A 260 -0.65 -1.27 -1.77
N SER A 261 -1.29 -1.13 -0.61
CA SER A 261 -2.44 -1.96 -0.21
C SER A 261 -3.70 -1.63 -1.02
N LEU A 262 -4.55 -2.65 -1.22
CA LEU A 262 -5.76 -2.57 -2.05
C LEU A 262 -7.01 -2.21 -1.24
N GLY A 263 -7.06 -2.63 0.02
CA GLY A 263 -8.24 -2.54 0.85
C GLY A 263 -9.03 -3.85 0.87
N ASN A 264 -10.32 -3.81 0.58
CA ASN A 264 -11.19 -4.98 0.43
C ASN A 264 -11.81 -4.93 -0.97
N VAL A 265 -11.07 -5.44 -1.97
CA VAL A 265 -11.51 -5.41 -3.37
C VAL A 265 -12.23 -6.69 -3.78
N SER A 266 -11.93 -7.82 -3.13
CA SER A 266 -12.56 -9.11 -3.44
C SER A 266 -14.08 -9.09 -3.28
N SER A 267 -14.59 -8.49 -2.21
CA SER A 267 -16.03 -8.34 -1.98
C SER A 267 -16.71 -7.42 -3.00
N PHE A 268 -16.01 -6.39 -3.47
CA PHE A 268 -16.49 -5.48 -4.52
C PHE A 268 -16.51 -6.15 -5.89
N LEU A 269 -15.42 -6.82 -6.28
CA LEU A 269 -15.31 -7.48 -7.58
C LEU A 269 -16.32 -8.63 -7.72
N ASP A 270 -16.62 -9.32 -6.62
CA ASP A 270 -17.61 -10.40 -6.62
C ASP A 270 -19.00 -9.94 -7.10
N ILE A 271 -19.37 -8.71 -6.85
CA ILE A 271 -20.67 -8.16 -7.29
C ILE A 271 -20.78 -8.22 -8.83
N PHE A 272 -19.72 -7.86 -9.53
CA PHE A 272 -19.66 -7.92 -11.00
C PHE A 272 -19.51 -9.36 -11.50
N ILE A 273 -18.65 -10.14 -10.85
CA ILE A 273 -18.38 -11.54 -11.21
C ILE A 273 -19.64 -12.38 -11.02
N GLN A 274 -20.33 -12.25 -9.88
CA GLN A 274 -21.52 -13.01 -9.60
C GLN A 274 -22.67 -12.63 -10.55
N TYR A 275 -22.80 -11.33 -10.88
CA TYR A 275 -23.76 -10.89 -11.89
C TYR A 275 -23.54 -11.58 -13.23
N ASP A 276 -22.30 -11.63 -13.72
CA ASP A 276 -21.96 -12.23 -15.00
C ASP A 276 -22.14 -13.77 -14.99
N LEU A 277 -21.82 -14.42 -13.85
CA LEU A 277 -22.09 -15.86 -13.64
C LEU A 277 -23.59 -16.17 -13.67
N ASP A 278 -24.41 -15.40 -12.95
CA ASP A 278 -25.88 -15.60 -12.86
C ASP A 278 -26.58 -15.39 -14.22
N HIS A 279 -25.96 -14.63 -15.11
CA HIS A 279 -26.46 -14.38 -16.47
C HIS A 279 -25.77 -15.23 -17.55
N ASN A 280 -24.92 -16.21 -17.16
CA ASN A 280 -24.17 -17.08 -18.06
C ASN A 280 -23.30 -16.31 -19.08
N ILE A 281 -22.77 -15.15 -18.69
CA ILE A 281 -21.83 -14.35 -19.48
C ILE A 281 -20.43 -14.94 -19.34
N ILE A 282 -20.08 -15.40 -18.14
CA ILE A 282 -18.85 -16.12 -17.83
C ILE A 282 -19.15 -17.40 -17.05
N ASP A 283 -18.17 -18.28 -16.94
CA ASP A 283 -18.21 -19.48 -16.08
C ASP A 283 -17.27 -19.33 -14.87
N GLU A 284 -17.31 -20.32 -13.95
CA GLU A 284 -16.46 -20.34 -12.76
C GLU A 284 -14.96 -20.40 -13.11
N THR A 285 -14.61 -21.00 -14.26
CA THR A 285 -13.22 -21.08 -14.74
C THR A 285 -12.70 -19.69 -15.12
N PHE A 286 -13.48 -18.92 -15.87
CA PHE A 286 -13.11 -17.55 -16.24
C PHE A 286 -13.12 -16.60 -15.03
N ALA A 287 -14.04 -16.81 -14.08
CA ALA A 287 -14.08 -16.04 -12.83
C ALA A 287 -12.80 -16.27 -11.98
N GLN A 288 -12.29 -17.51 -11.93
CA GLN A 288 -11.01 -17.81 -11.28
C GLN A 288 -9.83 -17.19 -12.04
N GLU A 289 -9.84 -17.31 -13.38
CA GLU A 289 -8.79 -16.73 -14.23
C GLU A 289 -8.64 -15.22 -14.06
N LEU A 290 -9.74 -14.48 -13.91
CA LEU A 290 -9.70 -13.03 -13.59
C LEU A 290 -8.94 -12.77 -12.29
N SER A 291 -9.21 -13.56 -11.25
CA SER A 291 -8.53 -13.44 -9.95
C SER A 291 -7.05 -13.81 -10.04
N ASP A 292 -6.73 -14.89 -10.75
CA ASP A 292 -5.35 -15.37 -10.92
C ASP A 292 -4.49 -14.35 -11.67
N GLN A 293 -4.98 -13.82 -12.80
CA GLN A 293 -4.23 -12.85 -13.58
C GLN A 293 -4.11 -11.50 -12.87
N PHE A 294 -5.14 -11.07 -12.13
CA PHE A 294 -5.04 -9.87 -11.29
C PHE A 294 -3.93 -10.01 -10.23
N VAL A 295 -3.94 -11.09 -9.47
CA VAL A 295 -2.92 -11.36 -8.44
C VAL A 295 -1.52 -11.52 -9.06
N MET A 296 -1.43 -12.16 -10.23
CA MET A 296 -0.17 -12.27 -10.99
C MET A 296 0.41 -10.88 -11.30
N LYS A 297 -0.40 -9.94 -11.76
CA LYS A 297 0.03 -8.56 -12.04
C LYS A 297 0.56 -7.85 -10.79
N LEU A 298 -0.07 -8.05 -9.64
CA LEU A 298 0.38 -7.48 -8.38
C LEU A 298 1.77 -8.01 -7.97
N ARG A 299 2.05 -9.29 -8.24
CA ARG A 299 3.36 -9.92 -7.95
C ARG A 299 4.49 -9.43 -8.84
N MET A 300 4.18 -8.81 -9.99
CA MET A 300 5.19 -8.37 -10.97
C MET A 300 5.61 -6.90 -10.79
N VAL A 301 5.14 -6.21 -9.77
CA VAL A 301 5.55 -4.84 -9.46
C VAL A 301 6.96 -4.82 -8.88
N ARG A 302 7.78 -3.87 -9.33
CA ARG A 302 9.16 -3.66 -8.86
C ARG A 302 9.45 -2.18 -8.63
N HIS A 303 10.34 -1.91 -7.68
CA HIS A 303 10.84 -0.57 -7.40
C HIS A 303 12.35 -0.51 -7.54
N LEU A 304 12.89 0.62 -7.98
CA LEU A 304 14.33 0.85 -8.04
C LEU A 304 14.86 1.18 -6.66
N ARG A 305 15.61 0.26 -6.06
CA ARG A 305 16.17 0.36 -4.70
C ARG A 305 17.61 -0.11 -4.68
N MET A 306 18.39 0.32 -3.65
CA MET A 306 19.74 -0.20 -3.40
C MET A 306 19.67 -1.65 -2.88
N ASN A 307 20.73 -2.42 -3.14
CA ASN A 307 20.82 -3.82 -2.71
C ASN A 307 20.69 -4.00 -1.20
N ALA A 308 21.29 -3.11 -0.40
CA ALA A 308 21.14 -3.11 1.07
C ALA A 308 19.69 -3.03 1.54
N TYR A 309 18.79 -2.45 0.76
CA TYR A 309 17.37 -2.41 1.05
C TYR A 309 16.71 -3.77 0.82
N ASN A 310 17.08 -4.44 -0.27
CA ASN A 310 16.62 -5.80 -0.56
C ASN A 310 17.11 -6.79 0.50
N ASP A 311 18.34 -6.64 0.98
CA ASP A 311 18.90 -7.47 2.06
C ASP A 311 18.12 -7.29 3.37
N LEU A 312 17.79 -6.03 3.72
CA LEU A 312 17.04 -5.72 4.94
C LEU A 312 15.64 -6.32 4.95
N PHE A 313 14.97 -6.37 3.79
CA PHE A 313 13.59 -6.83 3.67
C PHE A 313 13.44 -8.20 3.00
N ALA A 314 14.52 -8.91 2.77
CA ALA A 314 14.54 -10.21 2.10
C ALA A 314 13.87 -10.18 0.70
N GLY A 315 14.10 -9.14 -0.06
CA GLY A 315 13.56 -8.94 -1.41
C GLY A 315 13.12 -7.51 -1.67
N ASP A 316 12.19 -7.35 -2.61
CA ASP A 316 11.65 -6.05 -3.02
C ASP A 316 10.14 -5.93 -2.69
N PRO A 317 9.78 -5.87 -1.40
CA PRO A 317 8.38 -5.84 -1.00
C PRO A 317 7.73 -4.51 -1.38
N THR A 318 6.51 -4.58 -1.90
CA THR A 318 5.61 -3.46 -2.14
C THR A 318 4.59 -3.30 -1.03
N TRP A 319 4.55 -4.27 -0.10
CA TRP A 319 3.57 -4.40 1.00
C TRP A 319 2.12 -4.25 0.53
N ILE A 320 1.81 -4.92 -0.58
CA ILE A 320 0.44 -5.04 -1.08
C ILE A 320 -0.34 -5.91 -0.10
N THR A 321 -1.46 -5.41 0.39
CA THR A 321 -2.39 -6.16 1.23
C THR A 321 -3.78 -6.11 0.66
N GLU A 322 -4.41 -7.26 0.55
CA GLU A 322 -5.84 -7.44 0.31
C GLU A 322 -6.51 -7.91 1.59
N ALA A 323 -7.50 -7.17 2.07
CA ALA A 323 -8.30 -7.55 3.22
C ALA A 323 -9.52 -8.35 2.77
N ILE A 324 -9.62 -9.60 3.22
CA ILE A 324 -10.62 -10.58 2.73
C ILE A 324 -11.65 -10.87 3.83
N GLY A 325 -12.93 -10.89 3.48
CA GLY A 325 -14.01 -11.22 4.41
C GLY A 325 -14.34 -10.09 5.37
N GLY A 326 -14.57 -10.39 6.65
CA GLY A 326 -15.11 -9.46 7.63
C GLY A 326 -16.63 -9.35 7.58
N ARG A 327 -17.19 -8.40 8.34
CA ARG A 327 -18.65 -8.21 8.45
C ARG A 327 -19.02 -6.72 8.45
N PHE A 328 -20.27 -6.43 8.14
CA PHE A 328 -20.88 -5.13 8.41
C PHE A 328 -21.39 -5.05 9.85
N THR A 329 -21.52 -3.85 10.39
CA THR A 329 -22.07 -3.61 11.73
C THR A 329 -23.47 -4.22 11.92
N GLY A 330 -24.28 -4.26 10.87
CA GLY A 330 -25.59 -4.93 10.86
C GLY A 330 -25.54 -6.47 10.82
N GLY A 331 -24.36 -7.08 10.92
CA GLY A 331 -24.21 -8.55 10.97
C GLY A 331 -24.10 -9.24 9.61
N LYS A 332 -24.31 -8.55 8.48
CA LYS A 332 -24.14 -9.13 7.13
C LYS A 332 -22.67 -9.48 6.88
N SER A 333 -22.40 -10.69 6.41
CA SER A 333 -21.05 -11.13 6.04
C SER A 333 -20.56 -10.42 4.78
N LYS A 334 -19.23 -10.18 4.69
CA LYS A 334 -18.55 -9.73 3.47
C LYS A 334 -17.86 -10.86 2.73
N VAL A 335 -17.94 -12.08 3.25
CA VAL A 335 -17.39 -13.25 2.57
C VAL A 335 -18.22 -13.54 1.32
N THR A 336 -17.57 -13.65 0.19
CA THR A 336 -18.14 -13.95 -1.12
C THR A 336 -17.39 -15.10 -1.78
N LYS A 337 -17.87 -15.60 -2.91
CA LYS A 337 -17.10 -16.58 -3.70
C LYS A 337 -15.73 -16.05 -4.10
N THR A 338 -15.61 -14.76 -4.41
CA THR A 338 -14.31 -14.15 -4.78
C THR A 338 -13.35 -14.04 -3.58
N SER A 339 -13.86 -14.05 -2.34
CA SER A 339 -13.00 -14.23 -1.16
C SER A 339 -12.24 -15.56 -1.20
N PHE A 340 -12.91 -16.63 -1.61
CA PHE A 340 -12.27 -17.94 -1.81
C PHE A 340 -11.35 -17.95 -3.04
N ARG A 341 -11.75 -17.33 -4.17
CA ARG A 341 -10.94 -17.27 -5.40
C ARG A 341 -9.61 -16.57 -5.17
N PHE A 342 -9.57 -15.52 -4.36
CA PHE A 342 -8.32 -14.84 -4.02
C PHE A 342 -7.38 -15.75 -3.22
N LEU A 343 -7.89 -16.50 -2.24
CA LEU A 343 -7.10 -17.49 -1.52
C LEU A 343 -6.65 -18.65 -2.44
N GLN A 344 -7.49 -19.06 -3.40
CA GLN A 344 -7.16 -20.10 -4.38
C GLN A 344 -5.96 -19.70 -5.27
N THR A 345 -5.70 -18.41 -5.47
CA THR A 345 -4.52 -17.98 -6.23
C THR A 345 -3.20 -18.43 -5.59
N LEU A 346 -3.19 -18.71 -4.28
CA LEU A 346 -2.02 -19.25 -3.58
C LEU A 346 -1.70 -20.71 -3.99
N TYR A 347 -2.71 -21.44 -4.47
CA TYR A 347 -2.50 -22.77 -5.08
C TYR A 347 -2.19 -22.65 -6.58
N ASN A 348 -2.92 -21.80 -7.30
CA ASN A 348 -2.82 -21.69 -8.76
C ASN A 348 -1.50 -21.05 -9.22
N LEU A 349 -0.96 -20.08 -8.45
CA LEU A 349 0.28 -19.37 -8.74
C LEU A 349 1.41 -19.70 -7.75
N GLY A 350 1.14 -20.59 -6.77
CA GLY A 350 2.04 -20.91 -5.68
C GLY A 350 2.02 -19.88 -4.53
N PRO A 351 2.52 -20.29 -3.34
CA PRO A 351 2.63 -19.46 -2.16
C PRO A 351 3.49 -18.21 -2.42
N ALA A 352 3.09 -17.08 -1.85
CA ALA A 352 3.87 -15.84 -1.93
C ALA A 352 3.54 -14.92 -0.74
N PRO A 353 4.50 -14.10 -0.28
CA PRO A 353 4.25 -13.13 0.78
C PRO A 353 3.38 -11.95 0.30
N GLU A 354 3.28 -11.75 -1.02
CA GLU A 354 2.53 -10.66 -1.64
C GLU A 354 1.68 -11.12 -2.83
N PRO A 355 0.48 -10.57 -2.96
CA PRO A 355 -0.21 -9.73 -1.98
C PRO A 355 -0.41 -10.47 -0.65
N ASN A 356 -0.22 -9.75 0.48
CA ASN A 356 -0.55 -10.28 1.79
C ASN A 356 -2.08 -10.48 1.87
N MET A 357 -2.51 -11.72 1.93
CA MET A 357 -3.93 -12.09 2.06
C MET A 357 -4.32 -12.03 3.52
N THR A 358 -4.94 -10.92 3.93
CA THR A 358 -5.33 -10.68 5.32
C THR A 358 -6.81 -10.97 5.51
N VAL A 359 -7.11 -12.03 6.23
CA VAL A 359 -8.50 -12.39 6.59
C VAL A 359 -8.94 -11.52 7.75
N LEU A 360 -10.02 -10.75 7.55
CA LEU A 360 -10.70 -9.98 8.59
C LEU A 360 -11.55 -10.96 9.41
N TRP A 361 -10.94 -11.49 10.45
CA TRP A 361 -11.48 -12.60 11.23
C TRP A 361 -12.62 -12.17 12.16
N HIS A 362 -13.71 -12.95 12.14
CA HIS A 362 -14.81 -12.86 13.07
C HIS A 362 -15.34 -14.27 13.38
N PRO A 363 -15.73 -14.60 14.63
CA PRO A 363 -16.25 -15.94 14.96
C PRO A 363 -17.44 -16.37 14.12
N GLU A 364 -18.29 -15.42 13.74
CA GLU A 364 -19.51 -15.64 12.93
C GLU A 364 -19.27 -15.59 11.40
N LEU A 365 -18.04 -15.72 10.93
CA LEU A 365 -17.77 -15.97 9.50
C LEU A 365 -18.30 -17.35 9.11
N PRO A 366 -18.69 -17.56 7.83
CA PRO A 366 -19.15 -18.84 7.32
C PRO A 366 -18.18 -19.97 7.64
N GLU A 367 -18.69 -21.12 8.11
CA GLU A 367 -17.86 -22.26 8.51
C GLU A 367 -17.02 -22.81 7.35
N GLY A 368 -17.57 -22.86 6.13
CA GLY A 368 -16.85 -23.27 4.93
C GLY A 368 -15.63 -22.36 4.68
N PHE A 369 -15.79 -21.05 4.84
CA PHE A 369 -14.72 -20.08 4.68
C PHE A 369 -13.64 -20.21 5.76
N LYS A 370 -14.02 -20.34 7.03
CA LYS A 370 -13.07 -20.55 8.14
C LYS A 370 -12.21 -21.81 7.92
N LYS A 371 -12.83 -22.92 7.53
CA LYS A 371 -12.13 -24.16 7.23
C LYS A 371 -11.16 -24.01 6.05
N PHE A 372 -11.59 -23.33 4.98
CA PHE A 372 -10.74 -23.09 3.82
C PHE A 372 -9.56 -22.17 4.17
N CYS A 373 -9.78 -21.09 4.91
CA CYS A 373 -8.69 -20.23 5.39
C CYS A 373 -7.66 -21.00 6.21
N ALA A 374 -8.10 -21.86 7.14
CA ALA A 374 -7.22 -22.68 7.95
C ALA A 374 -6.41 -23.65 7.06
N GLN A 375 -7.05 -24.31 6.08
CA GLN A 375 -6.38 -25.22 5.16
C GLN A 375 -5.32 -24.48 4.34
N VAL A 376 -5.67 -23.33 3.74
CA VAL A 376 -4.72 -22.51 2.97
C VAL A 376 -3.54 -22.05 3.84
N SER A 377 -3.79 -21.68 5.11
CA SER A 377 -2.73 -21.29 6.05
C SER A 377 -1.76 -22.44 6.32
N ILE A 378 -2.28 -23.67 6.51
CA ILE A 378 -1.46 -24.88 6.73
C ILE A 378 -0.61 -25.18 5.51
N ASP A 379 -1.22 -25.14 4.32
CA ASP A 379 -0.58 -25.56 3.08
C ASP A 379 0.44 -24.55 2.55
N THR A 380 0.22 -23.25 2.80
CA THR A 380 0.95 -22.18 2.11
C THR A 380 1.74 -21.23 3.03
N SER A 381 1.40 -21.14 4.31
CA SER A 381 1.92 -20.14 5.26
C SER A 381 1.81 -18.69 4.76
N SER A 382 0.85 -18.39 3.87
CA SER A 382 0.74 -17.11 3.16
C SER A 382 -0.54 -16.32 3.51
N VAL A 383 -1.17 -16.61 4.65
CA VAL A 383 -2.39 -15.94 5.11
C VAL A 383 -2.16 -15.27 6.46
N GLN A 384 -2.61 -14.03 6.59
CA GLN A 384 -2.62 -13.28 7.84
C GLN A 384 -4.05 -13.13 8.36
N TYR A 385 -4.21 -12.92 9.66
CA TYR A 385 -5.52 -12.73 10.30
C TYR A 385 -5.53 -11.45 11.12
N GLU A 386 -6.61 -10.67 11.00
CA GLU A 386 -6.87 -9.49 11.81
C GLU A 386 -8.24 -9.57 12.49
N ASN A 387 -8.35 -9.03 13.70
CA ASN A 387 -9.59 -9.06 14.47
C ASN A 387 -10.58 -8.02 13.97
N ASP A 388 -11.54 -8.44 13.11
CA ASP A 388 -12.56 -7.56 12.52
C ASP A 388 -13.43 -6.86 13.58
N SER A 389 -13.83 -7.56 14.64
CA SER A 389 -14.66 -6.99 15.71
C SER A 389 -13.96 -5.83 16.42
N LEU A 390 -12.66 -6.01 16.74
CA LEU A 390 -11.87 -4.99 17.41
C LEU A 390 -11.66 -3.78 16.51
N MET A 391 -11.27 -4.01 15.25
CA MET A 391 -11.02 -2.93 14.28
C MET A 391 -12.26 -2.07 14.08
N ARG A 392 -13.43 -2.67 13.84
CA ARG A 392 -14.70 -1.94 13.68
C ARG A 392 -15.13 -1.22 14.97
N LYS A 393 -14.99 -1.86 16.12
CA LYS A 393 -15.34 -1.27 17.43
C LYS A 393 -14.50 -0.01 17.71
N VAL A 394 -13.21 -0.05 17.44
CA VAL A 394 -12.28 1.05 17.74
C VAL A 394 -12.44 2.21 16.77
N ARG A 395 -12.75 1.92 15.50
CA ARG A 395 -12.74 2.92 14.41
C ARG A 395 -14.12 3.30 13.88
N GLY A 396 -15.17 2.51 14.16
CA GLY A 396 -16.55 2.82 13.77
C GLY A 396 -16.80 2.84 12.27
N CYS A 397 -16.01 2.12 11.46
CA CYS A 397 -16.15 2.05 10.02
C CYS A 397 -16.13 0.60 9.54
N ASP A 398 -17.06 0.23 8.69
CA ASP A 398 -17.16 -1.11 8.10
C ASP A 398 -16.33 -1.26 6.82
N ASP A 399 -16.10 -0.16 6.08
CA ASP A 399 -15.34 -0.16 4.83
C ASP A 399 -13.88 0.24 5.09
N TYR A 400 -13.11 -0.73 5.51
CA TYR A 400 -11.70 -0.55 5.82
C TYR A 400 -10.83 -1.65 5.20
N GLY A 401 -9.56 -1.37 5.07
CA GLY A 401 -8.51 -2.31 4.70
C GLY A 401 -7.37 -2.28 5.70
N ILE A 402 -6.46 -3.20 5.53
CA ILE A 402 -5.22 -3.26 6.29
C ILE A 402 -4.10 -2.64 5.43
N ALA A 403 -3.54 -1.55 5.93
CA ALA A 403 -2.41 -0.91 5.30
C ALA A 403 -1.12 -1.63 5.69
N CYS A 404 -0.35 -2.10 4.72
CA CYS A 404 0.88 -2.85 4.90
C CYS A 404 0.64 -4.20 5.61
N CYS A 405 0.92 -4.28 6.91
CA CYS A 405 0.84 -5.52 7.67
C CYS A 405 -0.30 -5.54 8.70
N VAL A 406 -0.53 -4.45 9.44
CA VAL A 406 -1.46 -4.48 10.59
C VAL A 406 -2.26 -3.18 10.82
N SER A 407 -2.02 -2.14 10.03
CA SER A 407 -2.64 -0.84 10.30
C SER A 407 -4.01 -0.72 9.66
N TYR A 408 -5.03 -0.42 10.47
CA TYR A 408 -6.36 -0.07 9.99
C TYR A 408 -6.34 1.21 9.16
N GLN A 409 -7.08 1.22 8.04
CA GLN A 409 -7.35 2.44 7.27
C GLN A 409 -8.74 2.39 6.65
N ALA A 410 -9.57 3.42 6.90
CA ALA A 410 -10.85 3.59 6.21
C ALA A 410 -10.59 3.88 4.72
N ILE A 411 -11.13 3.04 3.83
CA ILE A 411 -10.83 3.08 2.40
C ILE A 411 -11.40 4.34 1.77
N GLY A 412 -10.55 5.09 1.06
CA GLY A 412 -10.95 6.32 0.38
C GLY A 412 -11.29 7.50 1.29
N LYS A 413 -11.24 7.36 2.62
CA LYS A 413 -11.60 8.39 3.60
C LYS A 413 -10.47 8.83 4.50
N ALA A 414 -9.44 8.02 4.61
CA ALA A 414 -8.29 8.29 5.45
C ALA A 414 -6.99 8.06 4.70
N ILE A 415 -5.96 8.78 5.12
CA ILE A 415 -4.57 8.51 4.78
C ILE A 415 -3.77 8.26 6.04
N GLN A 416 -2.64 7.59 5.92
CA GLN A 416 -1.77 7.29 7.05
C GLN A 416 -0.33 7.63 6.71
N PHE A 417 0.31 8.41 7.58
CA PHE A 417 1.73 8.65 7.52
C PHE A 417 2.49 7.72 8.45
N PHE A 418 3.58 7.20 7.94
CA PHE A 418 4.53 6.39 8.68
C PHE A 418 5.96 6.78 8.27
N GLY A 419 6.82 7.10 9.22
CA GLY A 419 8.16 7.56 8.85
C GLY A 419 9.29 7.08 9.77
N ALA A 420 8.97 6.59 10.96
CA ALA A 420 10.00 6.20 11.93
C ALA A 420 9.49 5.14 12.91
N ARG A 421 10.42 4.53 13.64
CA ARG A 421 10.15 3.62 14.76
C ARG A 421 11.04 3.98 15.94
N ALA A 422 10.50 3.89 17.16
CA ALA A 422 11.27 4.00 18.41
C ALA A 422 11.73 2.61 18.88
N ASN A 423 12.99 2.52 19.31
CA ASN A 423 13.60 1.31 19.86
C ASN A 423 13.48 1.30 21.38
N LEU A 424 12.49 0.58 21.90
CA LEU A 424 12.20 0.51 23.33
C LEU A 424 13.30 -0.23 24.12
N ALA A 425 13.92 -1.24 23.51
CA ALA A 425 15.02 -1.96 24.14
C ALA A 425 16.24 -1.04 24.35
N LYS A 426 16.60 -0.23 23.36
CA LYS A 426 17.64 0.80 23.54
C LYS A 426 17.25 1.87 24.56
N ALA A 427 15.98 2.24 24.62
CA ALA A 427 15.48 3.15 25.65
C ALA A 427 15.65 2.57 27.06
N LEU A 428 15.42 1.25 27.24
CA LEU A 428 15.70 0.58 28.52
C LEU A 428 17.22 0.61 28.84
N LEU A 429 18.08 0.31 27.88
CA LEU A 429 19.53 0.40 28.06
C LEU A 429 19.99 1.82 28.46
N LEU A 430 19.38 2.87 27.90
CA LEU A 430 19.64 4.25 28.35
C LEU A 430 19.27 4.47 29.81
N ALA A 431 18.14 3.93 30.26
CA ALA A 431 17.69 4.04 31.63
C ALA A 431 18.66 3.34 32.60
N LEU A 432 19.19 2.18 32.21
CA LEU A 432 20.17 1.42 32.99
C LEU A 432 21.55 2.09 33.03
N ASN A 433 21.94 2.80 31.97
CA ASN A 433 23.26 3.39 31.78
C ASN A 433 23.30 4.90 32.11
N GLY A 434 22.42 5.41 32.95
CA GLY A 434 22.44 6.81 33.39
C GLY A 434 22.28 7.81 32.22
N GLY A 435 21.43 7.49 31.26
CA GLY A 435 21.17 8.32 30.05
C GLY A 435 22.25 8.25 28.98
N ARG A 436 23.15 7.28 29.03
CA ARG A 436 24.25 7.10 28.07
C ARG A 436 24.00 5.91 27.13
N CYS A 437 24.37 6.08 25.87
CA CYS A 437 24.36 5.00 24.88
C CYS A 437 25.34 3.89 25.28
N GLU A 438 24.89 2.66 25.35
CA GLU A 438 25.65 1.48 25.77
C GLU A 438 26.88 1.19 24.89
N ASN A 439 26.82 1.52 23.60
CA ASN A 439 27.88 1.23 22.65
C ASN A 439 28.96 2.32 22.58
N THR A 440 28.58 3.59 22.77
CA THR A 440 29.46 4.73 22.52
C THR A 440 29.77 5.54 23.78
N GLY A 441 29.06 5.30 24.89
CA GLY A 441 29.15 6.11 26.09
C GLY A 441 28.59 7.54 25.94
N THR A 442 28.06 7.87 24.77
CA THR A 442 27.54 9.22 24.47
C THR A 442 26.35 9.55 25.37
N LEU A 443 26.40 10.69 26.06
CA LEU A 443 25.27 11.18 26.82
C LEU A 443 24.12 11.59 25.88
N MET A 444 22.98 10.96 26.06
CA MET A 444 21.77 11.18 25.26
C MET A 444 20.74 12.00 26.02
N ILE A 445 20.54 11.68 27.28
CA ILE A 445 19.52 12.28 28.15
C ILE A 445 20.17 12.66 29.47
N GLU A 446 20.06 13.93 29.84
CA GLU A 446 20.53 14.43 31.12
C GLU A 446 19.55 14.08 32.27
N GLY A 447 20.06 14.02 33.50
CA GLY A 447 19.22 13.84 34.69
C GLY A 447 18.68 12.43 34.93
N ILE A 448 19.13 11.43 34.17
CA ILE A 448 18.89 10.02 34.49
C ILE A 448 19.87 9.61 35.58
N LYS A 449 19.34 9.18 36.73
CA LYS A 449 20.15 8.80 37.85
C LYS A 449 20.93 7.50 37.56
N PRO A 450 22.23 7.43 37.93
CA PRO A 450 22.92 6.14 37.96
C PRO A 450 22.21 5.18 38.89
N LEU A 451 22.20 3.90 38.56
CA LEU A 451 21.65 2.86 39.41
C LEU A 451 22.50 2.71 40.68
N SER A 452 21.86 2.48 41.79
CA SER A 452 22.50 2.53 43.11
C SER A 452 23.18 1.23 43.52
N SER A 453 22.95 0.13 42.82
CA SER A 453 23.39 -1.22 43.18
C SER A 453 23.62 -2.11 41.97
N ASP A 454 24.44 -3.16 42.13
CA ASP A 454 24.63 -4.25 41.17
C ASP A 454 23.41 -5.15 41.06
N VAL A 455 22.52 -5.11 42.05
CA VAL A 455 21.18 -5.73 42.01
C VAL A 455 20.19 -4.65 41.67
N LEU A 456 19.52 -4.82 40.52
CA LEU A 456 18.59 -3.82 40.02
C LEU A 456 17.27 -3.83 40.80
N ASP A 457 16.89 -2.66 41.31
CA ASP A 457 15.57 -2.44 41.86
C ASP A 457 14.60 -2.06 40.78
N PHE A 458 13.46 -2.76 40.69
CA PHE A 458 12.47 -2.58 39.65
C PHE A 458 11.90 -1.15 39.60
N ASP A 459 11.58 -0.58 40.76
CA ASP A 459 10.98 0.75 40.84
C ASP A 459 11.97 1.84 40.41
N GLU A 460 13.25 1.69 40.80
CA GLU A 460 14.33 2.60 40.38
C GLU A 460 14.54 2.54 38.86
N VAL A 461 14.60 1.34 38.27
CA VAL A 461 14.69 1.15 36.81
C VAL A 461 13.49 1.77 36.13
N MET A 462 12.28 1.53 36.60
CA MET A 462 11.05 2.05 36.02
C MET A 462 10.93 3.57 36.10
N GLU A 463 11.42 4.19 37.19
CA GLU A 463 11.47 5.67 37.29
C GLU A 463 12.37 6.26 36.20
N ASN A 464 13.57 5.71 36.03
CA ASN A 464 14.47 6.13 34.98
C ASN A 464 13.91 5.85 33.58
N TYR A 465 13.34 4.66 33.36
CA TYR A 465 12.78 4.26 32.08
C TYR A 465 11.61 5.16 31.64
N LYS A 466 10.72 5.54 32.55
CA LYS A 466 9.63 6.49 32.26
C LYS A 466 10.17 7.85 31.77
N LYS A 467 11.25 8.35 32.42
CA LYS A 467 11.90 9.60 31.98
C LYS A 467 12.48 9.48 30.56
N VAL A 468 13.16 8.37 30.30
CA VAL A 468 13.73 8.07 28.98
C VAL A 468 12.63 7.95 27.93
N LEU A 469 11.55 7.22 28.23
CA LEU A 469 10.41 7.07 27.30
C LEU A 469 9.76 8.42 26.96
N HIS A 470 9.63 9.31 27.95
CA HIS A 470 9.07 10.65 27.72
C HIS A 470 9.93 11.44 26.73
N GLU A 471 11.24 11.40 26.88
CA GLU A 471 12.17 12.13 26.02
C GLU A 471 12.26 11.50 24.61
N VAL A 472 12.31 10.18 24.53
CA VAL A 472 12.26 9.47 23.24
C VAL A 472 10.95 9.78 22.50
N ALA A 473 9.82 9.81 23.21
CA ALA A 473 8.53 10.15 22.62
C ALA A 473 8.48 11.59 22.07
N ARG A 474 9.07 12.55 22.81
CA ARG A 474 9.19 13.94 22.36
C ARG A 474 9.96 14.04 21.03
N VAL A 475 11.19 13.49 21.01
CA VAL A 475 12.03 13.54 19.80
C VAL A 475 11.39 12.76 18.65
N TYR A 476 10.73 11.63 18.94
CA TYR A 476 10.01 10.85 17.95
C TYR A 476 8.86 11.64 17.33
N ASN A 477 8.05 12.33 18.13
CA ASN A 477 6.95 13.15 17.63
C ASN A 477 7.44 14.30 16.76
N GLU A 478 8.52 14.99 17.15
CA GLU A 478 9.14 16.03 16.34
C GLU A 478 9.67 15.48 15.00
N THR A 479 10.31 14.32 15.03
CA THR A 479 10.78 13.62 13.83
C THR A 479 9.63 13.30 12.89
N MET A 480 8.54 12.74 13.40
CA MET A 480 7.36 12.41 12.61
C MET A 480 6.73 13.67 11.98
N ASN A 481 6.61 14.77 12.72
CA ASN A 481 6.09 16.02 12.19
C ASN A 481 6.92 16.55 11.02
N ILE A 482 8.26 16.47 11.12
CA ILE A 482 9.16 16.88 10.03
C ILE A 482 8.95 16.01 8.79
N ILE A 483 8.95 14.69 8.96
CA ILE A 483 8.78 13.73 7.86
C ILE A 483 7.44 14.00 7.14
N HIS A 484 6.35 14.12 7.87
CA HIS A 484 5.02 14.33 7.30
C HIS A 484 4.90 15.65 6.57
N PHE A 485 5.39 16.73 7.19
CA PHE A 485 5.35 18.04 6.54
C PHE A 485 6.12 18.06 5.22
N MET A 486 7.28 17.39 5.19
CA MET A 486 8.10 17.35 3.98
C MET A 486 7.51 16.44 2.91
N HIS A 487 6.84 15.34 3.30
CA HIS A 487 6.07 14.52 2.38
C HIS A 487 4.94 15.31 1.73
N ASP A 488 4.12 15.99 2.51
CA ASP A 488 3.04 16.83 1.98
C ASP A 488 3.55 17.92 1.03
N LYS A 489 4.72 18.47 1.34
CA LYS A 489 5.27 19.60 0.58
C LYS A 489 5.92 19.19 -0.74
N TYR A 490 6.61 18.04 -0.79
CA TYR A 490 7.49 17.68 -1.90
C TYR A 490 7.11 16.38 -2.60
N ASP A 491 6.17 15.64 -2.04
CA ASP A 491 5.84 14.28 -2.47
C ASP A 491 4.33 14.06 -2.42
N TYR A 492 3.65 14.56 -3.46
CA TYR A 492 2.21 14.44 -3.57
C TYR A 492 1.84 13.39 -4.64
N GLU A 493 1.37 12.23 -4.19
CA GLU A 493 0.95 11.13 -5.05
C GLU A 493 -0.44 11.40 -5.63
N LYS A 494 -0.50 12.26 -6.63
CA LYS A 494 -1.75 12.77 -7.22
C LYS A 494 -2.67 11.68 -7.76
N SER A 495 -2.11 10.60 -8.34
CA SER A 495 -2.91 9.50 -8.90
C SER A 495 -3.62 8.70 -7.80
N GLN A 496 -2.95 8.42 -6.69
CA GLN A 496 -3.54 7.71 -5.57
C GLN A 496 -4.55 8.58 -4.84
N MET A 497 -4.20 9.85 -4.61
CA MET A 497 -5.07 10.82 -3.95
C MET A 497 -6.33 11.16 -4.75
N ALA A 498 -6.33 10.98 -6.07
CA ALA A 498 -7.53 11.12 -6.90
C ALA A 498 -8.64 10.12 -6.54
N PHE A 499 -8.28 8.98 -5.93
CA PHE A 499 -9.20 7.95 -5.44
C PHE A 499 -9.51 8.05 -3.94
N ILE A 500 -9.21 9.19 -3.32
CA ILE A 500 -9.48 9.47 -1.90
C ILE A 500 -10.40 10.70 -1.82
N ASP A 501 -11.16 10.82 -0.74
CA ASP A 501 -11.98 12.00 -0.47
C ASP A 501 -11.09 13.26 -0.38
N THR A 502 -11.62 14.39 -0.77
CA THR A 502 -10.83 15.62 -0.97
C THR A 502 -10.19 16.13 0.33
N ASP A 503 -10.86 15.94 1.47
CA ASP A 503 -10.35 16.30 2.81
C ASP A 503 -10.32 15.05 3.70
N PRO A 504 -9.33 14.16 3.51
CA PRO A 504 -9.27 12.90 4.23
C PRO A 504 -8.82 13.06 5.68
N THR A 505 -9.23 12.14 6.54
CA THR A 505 -8.64 12.04 7.88
C THR A 505 -7.18 11.64 7.78
N ILE A 506 -6.29 12.43 8.38
CA ILE A 506 -4.86 12.14 8.45
C ILE A 506 -4.55 11.39 9.74
N ASN A 507 -3.97 10.21 9.64
CA ASN A 507 -3.50 9.40 10.76
C ASN A 507 -1.97 9.34 10.77
N LEU A 508 -1.38 9.43 11.97
CA LEU A 508 0.04 9.19 12.18
C LEU A 508 0.24 7.80 12.75
N ALA A 509 1.03 6.98 12.06
CA ALA A 509 1.38 5.64 12.54
C ALA A 509 2.73 5.68 13.26
N TYR A 510 2.70 5.57 14.58
CA TYR A 510 3.88 5.43 15.42
C TYR A 510 4.24 3.95 15.55
N GLY A 511 5.45 3.57 15.15
CA GLY A 511 5.98 2.23 15.28
C GLY A 511 6.86 2.09 16.52
N LEU A 512 6.71 0.97 17.22
CA LEU A 512 7.53 0.60 18.37
C LEU A 512 8.24 -0.73 18.06
N ALA A 513 9.50 -0.86 18.46
CA ALA A 513 10.27 -2.09 18.37
C ALA A 513 10.82 -2.49 19.74
N GLY A 514 10.88 -3.79 20.02
CA GLY A 514 11.49 -4.34 21.23
C GLY A 514 10.58 -4.36 22.46
N LEU A 515 9.25 -4.27 22.31
CA LEU A 515 8.33 -4.32 23.45
C LEU A 515 8.43 -5.63 24.24
N SER A 516 8.46 -6.78 23.56
CA SER A 516 8.63 -8.09 24.19
C SER A 516 9.99 -8.21 24.90
N ILE A 517 11.05 -7.70 24.27
CA ILE A 517 12.40 -7.69 24.88
C ILE A 517 12.38 -6.91 26.20
N VAL A 518 11.74 -5.75 26.22
CA VAL A 518 11.61 -4.95 27.46
C VAL A 518 10.79 -5.68 28.52
N ALA A 519 9.64 -6.24 28.12
CA ALA A 519 8.76 -6.97 29.05
C ALA A 519 9.47 -8.19 29.66
N ASP A 520 10.25 -8.93 28.87
CA ASP A 520 11.01 -10.10 29.36
C ASP A 520 12.24 -9.70 30.17
N SER A 521 12.73 -8.47 30.05
CA SER A 521 13.91 -7.95 30.75
C SER A 521 13.55 -7.33 32.14
N LEU A 522 12.32 -6.86 32.29
CA LEU A 522 11.80 -6.25 33.52
C LEU A 522 11.19 -7.29 34.44
#